data_ea81a3608f6627c748d6485bf1f7e1a5
#
_entry.id   ea81a3608f6627c748d6485bf1f7e1a5
#
_cell.length_a   1.000
_cell.length_b   1.000
_cell.length_c   1.000
_cell.angle_alpha   90.00
_cell.angle_beta   90.00
_cell.angle_gamma   90.00
#
_symmetry.space_group_name_H-M   'P 1'
#
loop_
_entity.id
_entity.type
_entity.pdbx_description
1 polymer ?
#
loop_
_entity_poly.entity_id
_entity_poly.type
_entity_poly.pdbx_seq_one_letter_code
_entity_poly.pdbx_strand_id
1 'polypeptide(L)'
;MKEKTSFELIYEVVKKIPKGFVATYGQIATLAGNPKWARVVGYALHVNPEPEIIPCFRVVNKEGRVSKAFAFGGENRQVELLKAEGIEFIYNEDKKGYFVDMKKYKWDIPKDYGKFI
;
A
#
# COMPACT_ATOMS: atom_id res chain seq x y z
N MET A 1 -13.03 19.29 18.78
CA MET A 1 -12.04 18.76 17.86
C MET A 1 -12.70 18.03 16.72
N LYS A 2 -12.21 18.25 15.52
CA LYS A 2 -12.77 17.62 14.33
C LYS A 2 -12.26 16.17 14.22
N GLU A 3 -13.17 15.23 14.07
CA GLU A 3 -12.79 13.84 13.85
C GLU A 3 -12.18 13.67 12.47
N LYS A 4 -11.23 12.74 12.36
CA LYS A 4 -10.62 12.43 11.08
C LYS A 4 -11.52 11.53 10.26
N THR A 5 -11.57 11.76 8.96
CA THR A 5 -12.31 10.92 8.03
C THR A 5 -11.58 9.61 7.83
N SER A 6 -12.27 8.60 7.26
CA SER A 6 -11.64 7.33 6.93
C SER A 6 -10.45 7.53 5.99
N PHE A 7 -10.58 8.42 5.01
CA PHE A 7 -9.50 8.71 4.07
C PHE A 7 -8.28 9.31 4.77
N GLU A 8 -8.50 10.25 5.68
CA GLU A 8 -7.41 10.86 6.44
C GLU A 8 -6.66 9.82 7.28
N LEU A 9 -7.40 8.92 7.94
CA LEU A 9 -6.80 7.84 8.73
C LEU A 9 -5.98 6.90 7.84
N ILE A 10 -6.52 6.56 6.65
CA ILE A 10 -5.83 5.70 5.69
C ILE A 10 -4.54 6.36 5.21
N TYR A 11 -4.59 7.63 4.84
CA TYR A 11 -3.41 8.35 4.36
C TYR A 11 -2.32 8.44 5.43
N GLU A 12 -2.70 8.64 6.68
CA GLU A 12 -1.74 8.66 7.78
C GLU A 12 -0.98 7.34 7.92
N VAL A 13 -1.68 6.23 7.75
CA VAL A 13 -1.05 4.90 7.82
C VAL A 13 -0.12 4.68 6.63
N VAL A 14 -0.58 5.02 5.44
CA VAL A 14 0.23 4.84 4.21
C VAL A 14 1.53 5.62 4.29
N LYS A 15 1.50 6.82 4.84
CA LYS A 15 2.72 7.63 5.03
C LYS A 15 3.75 6.96 5.91
N LYS A 16 3.35 6.02 6.75
CA LYS A 16 4.25 5.33 7.68
C LYS A 16 4.95 4.12 7.08
N ILE A 17 4.50 3.66 5.90
CA ILE A 17 5.18 2.54 5.24
C ILE A 17 6.59 2.97 4.89
N PRO A 18 7.61 2.29 5.43
CA PRO A 18 8.99 2.71 5.17
C PRO A 18 9.41 2.42 3.74
N LYS A 19 10.33 3.24 3.24
CA LYS A 19 10.94 3.05 1.92
C LYS A 19 11.57 1.65 1.86
N GLY A 20 11.34 0.95 0.78
CA GLY A 20 11.89 -0.40 0.61
C GLY A 20 10.98 -1.51 1.12
N PHE A 21 9.78 -1.14 1.58
CA PHE A 21 8.79 -2.11 2.07
C PHE A 21 7.44 -1.86 1.42
N VAL A 22 6.59 -2.89 1.46
CA VAL A 22 5.21 -2.78 0.96
C VAL A 22 4.24 -3.23 2.05
N ALA A 23 3.01 -2.76 1.94
CA ALA A 23 1.92 -3.17 2.82
C ALA A 23 0.74 -3.63 1.98
N THR A 24 -0.16 -4.40 2.59
CA THR A 24 -1.37 -4.85 1.91
C THR A 24 -2.53 -3.91 2.22
N TYR A 25 -3.55 -3.94 1.37
CA TYR A 25 -4.78 -3.17 1.62
C TYR A 25 -5.38 -3.54 2.98
N GLY A 26 -5.34 -4.82 3.34
CA GLY A 26 -5.86 -5.28 4.63
C GLY A 26 -5.07 -4.75 5.83
N GLN A 27 -3.74 -4.69 5.71
CA GLN A 27 -2.91 -4.11 6.76
C GLN A 27 -3.26 -2.63 6.99
N ILE A 28 -3.36 -1.88 5.90
CA ILE A 28 -3.69 -0.46 5.98
C ILE A 28 -5.08 -0.27 6.61
N ALA A 29 -6.06 -1.06 6.17
CA ALA A 29 -7.42 -0.99 6.71
C ALA A 29 -7.43 -1.24 8.21
N THR A 30 -6.75 -2.30 8.65
CA THR A 30 -6.68 -2.66 10.08
C THR A 30 -6.03 -1.55 10.90
N LEU A 31 -4.91 -1.01 10.42
CA LEU A 31 -4.21 0.05 11.13
C LEU A 31 -4.97 1.36 11.14
N ALA A 32 -5.78 1.61 10.11
CA ALA A 32 -6.62 2.79 10.06
C ALA A 32 -7.84 2.69 10.99
N GLY A 33 -8.10 1.50 11.54
CA GLY A 33 -9.14 1.32 12.53
C GLY A 33 -10.26 0.38 12.16
N ASN A 34 -10.30 -0.13 10.93
CA ASN A 34 -11.37 -1.03 10.51
C ASN A 34 -10.88 -2.02 9.46
N PRO A 35 -10.70 -3.31 9.82
CA PRO A 35 -10.21 -4.32 8.89
C PRO A 35 -11.13 -4.57 7.69
N LYS A 36 -12.37 -4.09 7.76
CA LYS A 36 -13.33 -4.21 6.64
C LYS A 36 -13.13 -3.14 5.58
N TRP A 37 -12.23 -2.20 5.81
CA TRP A 37 -12.01 -1.07 4.90
C TRP A 37 -11.04 -1.34 3.73
N ALA A 38 -10.69 -2.58 3.44
CA ALA A 38 -9.74 -2.85 2.35
C ALA A 38 -10.17 -2.21 1.02
N ARG A 39 -11.47 -2.27 0.71
CA ARG A 39 -12.01 -1.64 -0.51
C ARG A 39 -11.96 -0.12 -0.42
N VAL A 40 -12.24 0.44 0.76
CA VAL A 40 -12.15 1.88 1.00
C VAL A 40 -10.70 2.34 0.82
N VAL A 41 -9.74 1.54 1.30
CA VAL A 41 -8.31 1.83 1.10
C VAL A 41 -7.99 1.92 -0.40
N GLY A 42 -8.46 0.95 -1.18
CA GLY A 42 -8.25 0.96 -2.62
C GLY A 42 -8.79 2.23 -3.27
N TYR A 43 -9.98 2.66 -2.89
CA TYR A 43 -10.57 3.88 -3.42
C TYR A 43 -9.80 5.13 -2.98
N ALA A 44 -9.44 5.20 -1.69
CA ALA A 44 -8.68 6.33 -1.16
C ALA A 44 -7.33 6.51 -1.87
N LEU A 45 -6.66 5.39 -2.18
CA LEU A 45 -5.39 5.43 -2.89
C LEU A 45 -5.57 5.85 -4.34
N HIS A 46 -6.68 5.44 -4.96
CA HIS A 46 -6.98 5.81 -6.34
C HIS A 46 -7.14 7.34 -6.49
N VAL A 47 -7.75 7.98 -5.50
CA VAL A 47 -7.99 9.43 -5.52
C VAL A 47 -6.98 10.21 -4.66
N ASN A 48 -5.85 9.61 -4.34
CA ASN A 48 -4.80 10.21 -3.52
C ASN A 48 -4.49 11.63 -3.98
N PRO A 49 -4.69 12.65 -3.11
CA PRO A 49 -4.49 14.05 -3.50
C PRO A 49 -3.03 14.48 -3.52
N GLU A 50 -2.13 13.69 -2.91
CA GLU A 50 -0.73 14.07 -2.78
C GLU A 50 0.19 12.85 -2.97
N PRO A 51 0.25 12.27 -4.20
CA PRO A 51 1.01 11.03 -4.41
C PRO A 51 2.50 11.15 -4.12
N GLU A 52 3.03 12.37 -4.09
CA GLU A 52 4.45 12.59 -3.75
C GLU A 52 4.70 12.48 -2.26
N ILE A 53 3.67 12.72 -1.45
CA ILE A 53 3.76 12.71 0.01
C ILE A 53 3.18 11.43 0.60
N ILE A 54 2.08 10.95 0.01
CA ILE A 54 1.40 9.73 0.43
C ILE A 54 1.81 8.62 -0.54
N PRO A 55 2.75 7.74 -0.16
CA PRO A 55 3.35 6.78 -1.10
C PRO A 55 2.41 5.61 -1.40
N CYS A 56 1.31 5.87 -2.09
CA CYS A 56 0.31 4.87 -2.42
C CYS A 56 0.87 3.69 -3.23
N PHE A 57 1.98 3.89 -3.94
CA PHE A 57 2.63 2.82 -4.70
C PHE A 57 3.22 1.72 -3.82
N ARG A 58 3.36 1.95 -2.50
CA ARG A 58 3.85 0.95 -1.55
C ARG A 58 2.75 0.01 -1.05
N VAL A 59 1.55 0.10 -1.64
CA VAL A 59 0.44 -0.78 -1.24
C VAL A 59 0.16 -1.78 -2.37
N VAL A 60 0.11 -3.06 -2.01
CA VAL A 60 -0.10 -4.17 -2.94
C VAL A 60 -1.20 -5.08 -2.38
N ASN A 61 -1.65 -6.07 -3.16
CA ASN A 61 -2.65 -6.99 -2.63
C ASN A 61 -1.98 -8.02 -1.69
N LYS A 62 -2.77 -8.88 -1.07
CA LYS A 62 -2.25 -9.84 -0.08
C LYS A 62 -1.22 -10.81 -0.63
N GLU A 63 -1.23 -11.04 -1.93
CA GLU A 63 -0.26 -11.92 -2.59
C GLU A 63 0.99 -11.18 -3.04
N GLY A 64 1.03 -9.88 -2.86
CA GLY A 64 2.15 -9.05 -3.31
C GLY A 64 2.01 -8.51 -4.72
N ARG A 65 0.85 -8.67 -5.34
CA ARG A 65 0.61 -8.21 -6.70
C ARG A 65 0.43 -6.69 -6.75
N VAL A 66 1.13 -6.04 -7.70
CA VAL A 66 0.94 -4.62 -7.96
C VAL A 66 -0.41 -4.40 -8.65
N SER A 67 -0.95 -3.20 -8.52
CA SER A 67 -2.24 -2.86 -9.09
C SER A 67 -2.17 -2.67 -10.61
N LYS A 68 -3.04 -3.36 -11.35
CA LYS A 68 -3.17 -3.13 -12.79
C LYS A 68 -3.77 -1.75 -13.09
N ALA A 69 -4.49 -1.20 -12.13
CA ALA A 69 -5.19 0.07 -12.26
C ALA A 69 -4.54 1.18 -11.43
N PHE A 70 -3.22 1.10 -11.24
CA PHE A 70 -2.51 2.14 -10.49
C PHE A 70 -2.78 3.51 -11.13
N ALA A 71 -3.41 4.41 -10.35
CA ALA A 71 -3.95 5.67 -10.85
C ALA A 71 -2.88 6.65 -11.36
N PHE A 72 -1.64 6.49 -10.91
CA PHE A 72 -0.56 7.45 -11.19
C PHE A 72 0.46 6.91 -12.20
N GLY A 73 -0.02 6.32 -13.26
CA GLY A 73 0.83 5.87 -14.35
C GLY A 73 0.75 4.39 -14.68
N GLY A 74 -0.19 3.67 -14.07
CA GLY A 74 -0.42 2.26 -14.36
C GLY A 74 0.57 1.31 -13.67
N GLU A 75 0.41 0.03 -13.96
CA GLU A 75 1.20 -1.04 -13.34
C GLU A 75 2.70 -0.85 -13.53
N ASN A 76 3.13 -0.51 -14.73
CA ASN A 76 4.56 -0.33 -15.01
C ASN A 76 5.17 0.80 -14.19
N ARG A 77 4.42 1.87 -13.99
CA ARG A 77 4.91 2.98 -13.18
C ARG A 77 5.05 2.61 -11.71
N GLN A 78 4.10 1.83 -11.19
CA GLN A 78 4.19 1.34 -9.82
C GLN A 78 5.43 0.46 -9.65
N VAL A 79 5.68 -0.44 -10.60
CA VAL A 79 6.87 -1.29 -10.59
C VAL A 79 8.14 -0.46 -10.61
N GLU A 80 8.21 0.56 -11.47
CA GLU A 80 9.38 1.44 -11.53
C GLU A 80 9.65 2.14 -10.19
N LEU A 81 8.60 2.66 -9.56
CA LEU A 81 8.74 3.36 -8.28
C LEU A 81 9.25 2.43 -7.18
N LEU A 82 8.74 1.20 -7.13
CA LEU A 82 9.18 0.23 -6.15
C LEU A 82 10.58 -0.28 -6.43
N LYS A 83 10.94 -0.49 -7.69
CA LYS A 83 12.31 -0.87 -8.07
C LYS A 83 13.31 0.19 -7.65
N ALA A 84 12.95 1.46 -7.77
CA ALA A 84 13.80 2.56 -7.35
C ALA A 84 14.08 2.52 -5.84
N GLU A 85 13.24 1.84 -5.07
CA GLU A 85 13.42 1.64 -3.63
C GLU A 85 14.14 0.32 -3.30
N GLY A 86 14.59 -0.40 -4.32
CA GLY A 86 15.33 -1.65 -4.13
C GLY A 86 14.48 -2.91 -4.07
N ILE A 87 13.19 -2.81 -4.39
CA ILE A 87 12.30 -3.96 -4.36
C ILE A 87 12.41 -4.75 -5.66
N GLU A 88 12.58 -6.06 -5.53
CA GLU A 88 12.67 -6.99 -6.65
C GLU A 88 11.28 -7.58 -6.94
N PHE A 89 11.03 -7.89 -8.21
CA PHE A 89 9.76 -8.41 -8.68
C PHE A 89 9.92 -9.73 -9.40
N ILE A 90 8.86 -10.55 -9.33
CA ILE A 90 8.73 -11.74 -10.14
C ILE A 90 7.51 -11.53 -11.03
N TYR A 91 7.70 -11.70 -12.35
CA TYR A 91 6.56 -11.66 -13.25
C TYR A 91 5.97 -13.07 -13.36
N ASN A 92 4.68 -13.19 -13.04
CA ASN A 92 3.97 -14.46 -13.15
C ASN A 92 3.21 -14.51 -14.48
N GLU A 93 3.63 -15.40 -15.36
CA GLU A 93 3.05 -15.50 -16.71
C GLU A 93 1.60 -15.97 -16.70
N ASP A 94 1.26 -16.90 -15.79
CA ASP A 94 -0.09 -17.43 -15.70
C ASP A 94 -1.08 -16.38 -15.20
N LYS A 95 -0.66 -15.60 -14.22
CA LYS A 95 -1.50 -14.55 -13.64
C LYS A 95 -1.34 -13.21 -14.34
N LYS A 96 -0.38 -13.11 -15.27
CA LYS A 96 -0.07 -11.89 -16.03
C LYS A 96 0.10 -10.68 -15.15
N GLY A 97 1.00 -10.77 -14.18
CA GLY A 97 1.24 -9.67 -13.25
C GLY A 97 2.58 -9.74 -12.55
N TYR A 98 2.97 -8.61 -11.97
CA TYR A 98 4.20 -8.50 -11.20
C TYR A 98 3.90 -8.70 -9.73
N PHE A 99 4.73 -9.51 -9.07
CA PHE A 99 4.56 -9.86 -7.66
C PHE A 99 5.81 -9.54 -6.86
N VAL A 100 5.60 -9.00 -5.67
CA VAL A 100 6.64 -8.75 -4.68
C VAL A 100 6.74 -9.98 -3.77
N ASP A 101 7.96 -10.35 -3.39
CA ASP A 101 8.15 -11.40 -2.39
C ASP A 101 7.74 -10.85 -1.01
N MET A 102 6.57 -11.25 -0.55
CA MET A 102 6.02 -10.75 0.70
C MET A 102 6.77 -11.21 1.94
N LYS A 103 7.53 -12.32 1.84
CA LYS A 103 8.38 -12.76 2.96
C LYS A 103 9.53 -11.80 3.19
N LYS A 104 9.98 -11.16 2.11
CA LYS A 104 11.14 -10.26 2.16
C LYS A 104 10.75 -8.80 2.34
N TYR A 105 9.67 -8.36 1.69
CA TYR A 105 9.37 -6.93 1.58
C TYR A 105 8.10 -6.47 2.31
N LYS A 106 7.32 -7.39 2.86
CA LYS A 106 6.11 -6.99 3.58
C LYS A 106 6.49 -6.22 4.86
N TRP A 107 5.87 -5.05 5.03
CA TRP A 107 6.08 -4.23 6.22
C TRP A 107 5.71 -5.02 7.47
N ASP A 108 6.67 -5.20 8.36
CA ASP A 108 6.49 -5.90 9.61
C ASP A 108 6.09 -4.88 10.69
N ILE A 109 4.80 -4.82 10.94
CA ILE A 109 4.24 -3.81 11.82
C ILE A 109 4.52 -4.17 13.27
N PRO A 110 5.10 -3.25 14.07
CA PRO A 110 5.35 -3.52 15.48
C PRO A 110 4.08 -3.91 16.21
N LYS A 111 4.19 -4.88 17.14
CA LYS A 111 3.04 -5.42 17.86
C LYS A 111 2.18 -4.37 18.55
N ASP A 112 2.79 -3.32 19.05
CA ASP A 112 2.08 -2.27 19.78
C ASP A 112 1.76 -1.03 18.94
N TYR A 113 1.94 -1.13 17.62
CA TYR A 113 1.60 -0.02 16.72
C TYR A 113 0.16 0.43 16.90
N GLY A 114 -0.76 -0.51 17.01
CA GLY A 114 -2.18 -0.21 17.16
C GLY A 114 -2.55 0.57 18.41
N LYS A 115 -1.65 0.64 19.37
CA LYS A 115 -1.90 1.40 20.61
C LYS A 115 -1.77 2.90 20.40
N PHE A 116 -1.25 3.32 19.25
CA PHE A 116 -0.97 4.73 18.94
C PHE A 116 -1.93 5.31 17.91
N ILE A 117 -2.92 4.54 17.48
CA ILE A 117 -3.91 5.00 16.51
C ILE A 117 -5.34 4.85 17.01
#